data_97fc4557155be3336f8ef204c86ed7aa
#
_entry.id   97fc4557155be3336f8ef204c86ed7aa
#
_cell.length_a   1.000
_cell.length_b   1.000
_cell.length_c   1.000
_cell.angle_alpha   90.00
_cell.angle_beta   90.00
_cell.angle_gamma   90.00
#
_symmetry.space_group_name_H-M   'P 1'
#
loop_
_entity.id
_entity.type
_entity.pdbx_description
1 polymer ?
#
loop_
_entity_poly.entity_id
_entity_poly.type
_entity_poly.pdbx_seq_one_letter_code
_entity_poly.pdbx_strand_id
1 'polypeptide(L)'
;MSSYCVIGSGISGATIANLLCKKNSVHIYDKARGPGGRCSFKRINNLEGFDHGAQYISPKSIQFRKFIEKLLKKKILKIWSGKHIYLNKIKKKNKKHVKIIGTRGNNDISKYLIKNIQCYFHSELEKIKFINNKWKLDFKNNQTKYYDNLILTFPFPQLKKLTKKFIKDPFIKKKIKMDANITVMIKTKKSNKNISSFLFNDKILGWAAKENSKKRFKNNYDLWTLQSTHEWANKRISKNKENKKDNSKILINKFFELSGIKKTKILTSLNHGWKYSSNSRPFRLKSY
;
A
#
# COMPACT_ATOMS: atom_id res chain seq x y z
N MET A 1 32.61 0.27 8.61
CA MET A 1 31.17 0.60 8.49
C MET A 1 30.66 -0.06 7.21
N SER A 2 29.71 -1.00 7.33
CA SER A 2 29.21 -1.72 6.15
C SER A 2 28.21 -0.89 5.38
N SER A 3 28.20 -1.06 4.06
CA SER A 3 27.22 -0.44 3.15
C SER A 3 26.01 -1.36 2.90
N TYR A 4 24.81 -0.81 2.99
CA TYR A 4 23.55 -1.53 2.78
C TYR A 4 22.75 -0.89 1.67
N CYS A 5 22.29 -1.71 0.76
CA CYS A 5 21.25 -1.34 -0.20
C CYS A 5 19.92 -1.97 0.18
N VAL A 6 18.89 -1.15 0.36
CA VAL A 6 17.51 -1.60 0.59
C VAL A 6 16.69 -1.32 -0.64
N ILE A 7 16.10 -2.36 -1.23
CA ILE A 7 15.21 -2.22 -2.39
C ILE A 7 13.75 -2.26 -1.94
N GLY A 8 13.08 -1.12 -2.13
CA GLY A 8 11.69 -0.87 -1.73
C GLY A 8 11.59 0.05 -0.52
N SER A 9 10.83 1.12 -0.66
CA SER A 9 10.57 2.15 0.36
C SER A 9 9.18 2.00 1.02
N GLY A 10 8.61 0.80 0.94
CA GLY A 10 7.42 0.42 1.70
C GLY A 10 7.72 0.33 3.21
N ILE A 11 6.71 -0.01 4.03
CA ILE A 11 6.87 -0.10 5.49
C ILE A 11 8.04 -0.99 5.90
N SER A 12 8.17 -2.17 5.28
CA SER A 12 9.26 -3.12 5.60
C SER A 12 10.64 -2.55 5.32
N GLY A 13 10.85 -2.00 4.10
CA GLY A 13 12.14 -1.40 3.72
C GLY A 13 12.46 -0.17 4.53
N ALA A 14 11.48 0.70 4.76
CA ALA A 14 11.65 1.89 5.61
C ALA A 14 12.02 1.51 7.06
N THR A 15 11.41 0.45 7.61
CA THR A 15 11.70 0.00 8.97
C THR A 15 13.11 -0.54 9.10
N ILE A 16 13.51 -1.45 8.21
CA ILE A 16 14.85 -2.05 8.28
C ILE A 16 15.94 -1.02 8.01
N ALA A 17 15.74 -0.13 7.04
CA ALA A 17 16.67 0.95 6.77
C ALA A 17 16.84 1.89 7.97
N ASN A 18 15.74 2.25 8.66
CA ASN A 18 15.77 3.07 9.86
C ASN A 18 16.54 2.42 11.02
N LEU A 19 16.49 1.11 11.15
CA LEU A 19 17.23 0.37 12.16
C LEU A 19 18.73 0.33 11.83
N LEU A 20 19.08 0.06 10.59
CA LEU A 20 20.45 -0.12 10.14
C LEU A 20 21.25 1.20 10.03
N CYS A 21 20.61 2.30 9.64
CA CYS A 21 21.28 3.58 9.42
C CYS A 21 21.91 4.18 10.68
N LYS A 22 21.61 3.65 11.85
CA LYS A 22 22.25 4.08 13.12
C LYS A 22 23.72 3.75 13.20
N LYS A 23 24.17 2.69 12.52
CA LYS A 23 25.55 2.19 12.59
C LYS A 23 26.18 1.91 11.22
N ASN A 24 25.43 2.08 10.14
CA ASN A 24 25.85 1.70 8.80
C ASN A 24 25.48 2.76 7.76
N SER A 25 26.16 2.74 6.62
CA SER A 25 25.74 3.48 5.43
C SER A 25 24.57 2.77 4.76
N VAL A 26 23.43 3.42 4.64
CA VAL A 26 22.20 2.80 4.09
C VAL A 26 21.61 3.66 2.99
N HIS A 27 21.39 3.06 1.82
CA HIS A 27 20.70 3.68 0.71
C HIS A 27 19.43 2.91 0.35
N ILE A 28 18.37 3.63 0.01
CA ILE A 28 17.09 3.02 -0.43
C ILE A 28 16.88 3.31 -1.90
N TYR A 29 16.54 2.28 -2.67
CA TYR A 29 16.12 2.40 -4.06
C TYR A 29 14.68 1.90 -4.22
N ASP A 30 13.85 2.67 -4.91
CA ASP A 30 12.47 2.28 -5.20
C ASP A 30 12.10 2.68 -6.63
N LYS A 31 11.40 1.79 -7.33
CA LYS A 31 10.86 2.06 -8.66
C LYS A 31 9.74 3.08 -8.68
N ALA A 32 9.08 3.32 -7.53
CA ALA A 32 8.00 4.28 -7.39
C ALA A 32 8.53 5.73 -7.32
N ARG A 33 7.63 6.69 -7.45
CA ARG A 33 7.92 8.14 -7.32
C ARG A 33 8.16 8.60 -5.89
N GLY A 34 7.91 7.74 -4.92
CA GLY A 34 8.02 8.11 -3.51
C GLY A 34 7.66 6.95 -2.59
N PRO A 35 7.88 7.13 -1.28
CA PRO A 35 7.76 6.07 -0.31
C PRO A 35 6.31 5.68 -0.01
N GLY A 36 6.13 4.46 0.50
CA GLY A 36 4.86 3.97 0.99
C GLY A 36 4.50 2.56 0.53
N GLY A 37 4.93 2.14 -0.66
CA GLY A 37 4.57 0.83 -1.20
C GLY A 37 3.05 0.61 -1.17
N ARG A 38 2.56 -0.44 -0.49
CA ARG A 38 1.12 -0.71 -0.34
C ARG A 38 0.37 0.26 0.59
N CYS A 39 1.06 1.18 1.25
CA CYS A 39 0.48 2.30 1.99
C CYS A 39 0.55 3.62 1.21
N SER A 40 0.70 3.57 -0.11
CA SER A 40 0.88 4.75 -0.95
C SER A 40 -0.32 5.68 -0.93
N PHE A 41 -0.03 6.97 -1.02
CA PHE A 41 -1.00 8.05 -1.18
C PHE A 41 -0.88 8.64 -2.59
N LYS A 42 -1.98 8.68 -3.33
CA LYS A 42 -2.06 9.25 -4.69
C LYS A 42 -2.53 10.70 -4.61
N ARG A 43 -1.65 11.65 -4.88
CA ARG A 43 -2.03 13.06 -4.99
C ARG A 43 -2.75 13.30 -6.32
N ILE A 44 -3.79 14.14 -6.28
CA ILE A 44 -4.44 14.71 -7.48
C ILE A 44 -3.79 16.07 -7.76
N ASN A 45 -3.65 16.89 -6.72
CA ASN A 45 -3.01 18.20 -6.72
C ASN A 45 -2.26 18.38 -5.39
N ASN A 46 -1.80 19.59 -5.08
CA ASN A 46 -1.05 19.87 -3.86
C ASN A 46 -1.89 19.71 -2.58
N LEU A 47 -3.22 19.78 -2.67
CA LEU A 47 -4.15 19.83 -1.55
C LEU A 47 -4.96 18.55 -1.36
N GLU A 48 -5.10 17.70 -2.38
CA GLU A 48 -6.02 16.57 -2.39
C GLU A 48 -5.34 15.27 -2.82
N GLY A 49 -5.88 14.14 -2.37
CA GLY A 49 -5.44 12.82 -2.80
C GLY A 49 -6.17 11.67 -2.13
N PHE A 50 -5.74 10.47 -2.45
CA PHE A 50 -6.35 9.21 -2.03
C PHE A 50 -5.34 8.26 -1.41
N ASP A 51 -5.69 7.63 -0.31
CA ASP A 51 -5.03 6.38 0.09
C ASP A 51 -5.53 5.27 -0.84
N HIS A 52 -4.78 4.96 -1.88
CA HIS A 52 -5.23 3.98 -2.87
C HIS A 52 -4.76 2.54 -2.60
N GLY A 53 -3.96 2.35 -1.56
CA GLY A 53 -3.59 1.04 -1.01
C GLY A 53 -4.31 0.75 0.31
N ALA A 54 -3.55 0.51 1.39
CA ALA A 54 -4.10 0.30 2.72
C ALA A 54 -4.89 1.52 3.21
N GLN A 55 -6.11 1.29 3.68
CA GLN A 55 -7.03 2.37 4.05
C GLN A 55 -6.82 2.85 5.48
N TYR A 56 -6.37 1.96 6.37
CA TYR A 56 -6.06 2.23 7.77
C TYR A 56 -5.11 1.18 8.34
N ILE A 57 -4.62 1.46 9.52
CA ILE A 57 -3.76 0.59 10.31
C ILE A 57 -4.54 0.13 11.54
N SER A 58 -4.45 -1.16 11.84
CA SER A 58 -5.03 -1.77 13.04
C SER A 58 -3.95 -2.63 13.71
N PRO A 59 -3.21 -2.08 14.69
CA PRO A 59 -2.11 -2.79 15.33
C PRO A 59 -2.62 -3.92 16.22
N LYS A 60 -2.10 -5.15 16.02
CA LYS A 60 -2.50 -6.34 16.79
C LYS A 60 -1.49 -6.70 17.86
N SER A 61 -0.18 -6.70 17.56
CA SER A 61 0.85 -7.05 18.54
C SER A 61 1.17 -5.89 19.48
N ILE A 62 1.66 -6.23 20.68
CA ILE A 62 2.04 -5.23 21.71
C ILE A 62 3.16 -4.35 21.19
N GLN A 63 4.19 -4.93 20.55
CA GLN A 63 5.32 -4.18 20.00
C GLN A 63 4.87 -3.17 18.94
N PHE A 64 3.96 -3.61 18.04
CA PHE A 64 3.45 -2.73 17.01
C PHE A 64 2.54 -1.63 17.57
N ARG A 65 1.77 -1.91 18.64
CA ARG A 65 0.98 -0.88 19.35
C ARG A 65 1.89 0.19 19.95
N LYS A 66 2.94 -0.20 20.68
CA LYS A 66 3.94 0.74 21.25
C LYS A 66 4.58 1.62 20.18
N PHE A 67 4.90 1.05 19.02
CA PHE A 67 5.43 1.82 17.89
C PHE A 67 4.41 2.82 17.35
N ILE A 68 3.17 2.41 17.14
CA ILE A 68 2.09 3.28 16.66
C ILE A 68 1.78 4.41 17.66
N GLU A 69 1.77 4.14 18.96
CA GLU A 69 1.59 5.15 20.02
C GLU A 69 2.65 6.26 19.95
N LYS A 70 3.92 5.89 19.71
CA LYS A 70 4.99 6.87 19.49
C LYS A 70 4.71 7.78 18.29
N LEU A 71 4.17 7.22 17.20
CA LEU A 71 3.83 7.98 16.00
C LEU A 71 2.57 8.85 16.18
N LEU A 72 1.61 8.41 16.99
CA LEU A 72 0.45 9.22 17.39
C LEU A 72 0.90 10.42 18.23
N LYS A 73 1.75 10.22 19.24
CA LYS A 73 2.33 11.30 20.06
C LYS A 73 3.10 12.33 19.20
N LYS A 74 3.80 11.86 18.16
CA LYS A 74 4.52 12.72 17.20
C LYS A 74 3.61 13.35 16.13
N LYS A 75 2.30 13.12 16.18
CA LYS A 75 1.31 13.61 15.19
C LYS A 75 1.60 13.18 13.74
N ILE A 76 2.41 12.12 13.54
CA ILE A 76 2.61 11.48 12.23
C ILE A 76 1.38 10.67 11.84
N LEU A 77 0.74 10.09 12.84
CA LEU A 77 -0.52 9.35 12.72
C LEU A 77 -1.63 10.03 13.51
N LYS A 78 -2.87 9.69 13.18
CA LYS A 78 -4.06 10.08 13.92
C LYS A 78 -5.14 9.00 13.87
N ILE A 79 -6.10 9.06 14.79
CA ILE A 79 -7.26 8.18 14.80
C ILE A 79 -8.22 8.62 13.70
N TRP A 80 -8.72 7.66 12.93
CA TRP A 80 -9.79 7.88 11.97
C TRP A 80 -11.13 7.55 12.62
N SER A 81 -11.73 8.56 13.23
CA SER A 81 -13.07 8.50 13.76
C SER A 81 -14.12 8.74 12.68
N GLY A 82 -15.35 8.31 12.92
CA GLY A 82 -16.48 8.54 12.06
C GLY A 82 -17.37 7.31 11.89
N LYS A 83 -18.40 7.43 11.03
CA LYS A 83 -19.38 6.37 10.81
C LYS A 83 -18.84 5.37 9.78
N HIS A 84 -18.50 4.16 10.24
CA HIS A 84 -18.07 3.04 9.41
C HIS A 84 -19.22 2.03 9.33
N ILE A 85 -19.72 1.77 8.12
CA ILE A 85 -20.88 0.88 7.87
C ILE A 85 -20.38 -0.47 7.42
N TYR A 86 -20.94 -1.52 8.03
CA TYR A 86 -20.68 -2.91 7.69
C TYR A 86 -21.96 -3.50 7.11
N LEU A 87 -21.99 -3.74 5.81
CA LEU A 87 -23.13 -4.30 5.09
C LEU A 87 -23.05 -5.84 5.05
N ASN A 88 -22.85 -6.46 6.20
CA ASN A 88 -22.78 -7.91 6.36
C ASN A 88 -24.03 -8.41 7.08
N LYS A 89 -24.61 -9.52 6.57
CA LYS A 89 -25.74 -10.21 7.20
C LYS A 89 -25.37 -10.86 8.56
N ILE A 90 -24.09 -10.98 8.89
CA ILE A 90 -23.63 -11.63 10.12
C ILE A 90 -23.28 -10.53 11.13
N LYS A 91 -24.15 -10.39 12.16
CA LYS A 91 -23.85 -9.61 13.37
C LYS A 91 -22.72 -10.27 14.18
N LYS A 92 -21.48 -10.17 13.72
CA LYS A 92 -20.33 -10.40 14.61
C LYS A 92 -20.26 -9.23 15.57
N LYS A 93 -20.26 -9.50 16.90
CA LYS A 93 -20.00 -8.50 17.94
C LYS A 93 -18.80 -7.65 17.53
N ASN A 94 -19.05 -6.42 17.11
CA ASN A 94 -18.03 -5.48 16.66
C ASN A 94 -17.15 -5.11 17.85
N LYS A 95 -16.02 -5.77 18.03
CA LYS A 95 -14.92 -5.13 18.75
C LYS A 95 -14.60 -3.86 17.97
N LYS A 96 -14.84 -2.70 18.57
CA LYS A 96 -14.50 -1.39 18.01
C LYS A 96 -12.98 -1.33 17.79
N HIS A 97 -12.50 -1.82 16.64
CA HIS A 97 -11.10 -1.69 16.30
C HIS A 97 -10.82 -0.24 15.92
N VAL A 98 -9.93 0.38 16.67
CA VAL A 98 -9.44 1.73 16.38
C VAL A 98 -8.78 1.71 14.99
N LYS A 99 -9.26 2.55 14.08
CA LYS A 99 -8.66 2.77 12.78
C LYS A 99 -7.68 3.92 12.85
N ILE A 100 -6.43 3.68 12.49
CA ILE A 100 -5.35 4.66 12.55
C ILE A 100 -4.90 4.97 11.13
N ILE A 101 -4.66 6.23 10.84
CA ILE A 101 -4.26 6.72 9.52
C ILE A 101 -3.10 7.69 9.63
N GLY A 102 -2.35 7.84 8.56
CA GLY A 102 -1.36 8.92 8.42
C GLY A 102 -2.02 10.29 8.42
N THR A 103 -1.37 11.28 9.00
CA THR A 103 -1.92 12.65 9.14
C THR A 103 -2.14 13.30 7.78
N ARG A 104 -1.24 13.12 6.83
CA ARG A 104 -1.31 13.65 5.44
C ARG A 104 -1.61 12.56 4.41
N GLY A 105 -1.19 11.32 4.68
CA GLY A 105 -1.40 10.13 3.86
C GLY A 105 -0.85 8.90 4.58
N ASN A 106 -1.36 7.70 4.25
CA ASN A 106 -0.91 6.49 4.95
C ASN A 106 0.57 6.15 4.70
N ASN A 107 1.21 6.79 3.73
CA ASN A 107 2.64 6.72 3.51
C ASN A 107 3.47 7.57 4.48
N ASP A 108 2.85 8.32 5.39
CA ASP A 108 3.58 9.14 6.37
C ASP A 108 4.47 8.31 7.30
N ILE A 109 4.11 7.05 7.58
CA ILE A 109 4.98 6.14 8.34
C ILE A 109 6.31 5.92 7.60
N SER A 110 6.23 5.53 6.32
CA SER A 110 7.46 5.31 5.54
C SER A 110 8.28 6.58 5.42
N LYS A 111 7.64 7.73 5.15
CA LYS A 111 8.33 9.03 5.08
C LYS A 111 9.03 9.38 6.38
N TYR A 112 8.38 9.15 7.52
CA TYR A 112 8.97 9.41 8.83
C TYR A 112 10.19 8.53 9.09
N LEU A 113 10.09 7.23 8.78
CA LEU A 113 11.17 6.28 9.02
C LEU A 113 12.43 6.56 8.18
N ILE A 114 12.25 7.06 6.95
CA ILE A 114 13.37 7.30 6.03
C ILE A 114 13.80 8.77 5.95
N LYS A 115 13.34 9.62 6.85
CA LYS A 115 13.54 11.07 6.80
C LYS A 115 15.02 11.47 6.62
N ASN A 116 15.93 10.74 7.27
CA ASN A 116 17.37 11.01 7.26
C ASN A 116 18.16 9.96 6.48
N ILE A 117 17.53 9.24 5.56
CA ILE A 117 18.15 8.18 4.76
C ILE A 117 18.12 8.60 3.30
N GLN A 118 19.22 8.43 2.61
CA GLN A 118 19.32 8.74 1.18
C GLN A 118 18.46 7.76 0.36
N CYS A 119 17.52 8.32 -0.41
CA CYS A 119 16.55 7.56 -1.17
C CYS A 119 16.59 7.93 -2.65
N TYR A 120 16.64 6.92 -3.51
CA TYR A 120 16.63 7.05 -4.96
C TYR A 120 15.33 6.46 -5.50
N PHE A 121 14.41 7.34 -5.91
CA PHE A 121 13.15 6.98 -6.54
C PHE A 121 13.31 6.82 -8.05
N HIS A 122 12.29 6.27 -8.73
CA HIS A 122 12.35 5.93 -10.15
C HIS A 122 13.50 4.95 -10.51
N SER A 123 13.97 4.18 -9.51
CA SER A 123 15.12 3.29 -9.63
C SER A 123 14.64 1.83 -9.52
N GLU A 124 14.28 1.24 -10.67
CA GLU A 124 13.86 -0.17 -10.72
C GLU A 124 15.07 -1.06 -10.86
N LEU A 125 15.31 -1.92 -9.85
CA LEU A 125 16.36 -2.95 -9.88
C LEU A 125 16.00 -3.99 -10.95
N GLU A 126 16.95 -4.25 -11.88
CA GLU A 126 16.79 -5.20 -12.97
C GLU A 126 17.58 -6.48 -12.76
N LYS A 127 18.86 -6.36 -12.37
CA LYS A 127 19.77 -7.52 -12.21
C LYS A 127 20.58 -7.38 -10.92
N ILE A 128 20.93 -8.52 -10.36
CA ILE A 128 21.84 -8.63 -9.22
C ILE A 128 22.92 -9.66 -9.55
N LYS A 129 24.16 -9.39 -9.13
CA LYS A 129 25.29 -10.32 -9.16
C LYS A 129 26.08 -10.17 -7.86
N PHE A 130 26.76 -11.23 -7.42
CA PHE A 130 27.70 -11.17 -6.32
C PHE A 130 29.09 -11.35 -6.89
N ILE A 131 29.95 -10.33 -6.80
CA ILE A 131 31.26 -10.25 -7.43
C ILE A 131 32.21 -9.55 -6.43
N ASN A 132 33.40 -10.12 -6.21
CA ASN A 132 34.42 -9.57 -5.34
C ASN A 132 33.87 -9.18 -3.95
N ASN A 133 33.13 -10.09 -3.32
CA ASN A 133 32.49 -9.93 -2.02
C ASN A 133 31.50 -8.76 -1.92
N LYS A 134 30.99 -8.26 -3.06
CA LYS A 134 30.00 -7.20 -3.11
C LYS A 134 28.80 -7.56 -3.99
N TRP A 135 27.65 -7.03 -3.66
CA TRP A 135 26.48 -7.08 -4.51
C TRP A 135 26.56 -6.00 -5.57
N LYS A 136 26.70 -6.42 -6.84
CA LYS A 136 26.53 -5.56 -8.02
C LYS A 136 25.05 -5.49 -8.37
N LEU A 137 24.52 -4.27 -8.46
CA LEU A 137 23.11 -3.97 -8.71
C LEU A 137 22.99 -3.15 -9.98
N ASP A 138 22.34 -3.70 -11.00
CA ASP A 138 22.07 -3.00 -12.25
C ASP A 138 20.59 -2.53 -12.27
N PHE A 139 20.38 -1.24 -12.48
CA PHE A 139 19.07 -0.60 -12.52
C PHE A 139 18.66 -0.29 -13.96
N LYS A 140 17.34 -0.22 -14.23
CA LYS A 140 16.81 0.07 -15.58
C LYS A 140 17.20 1.43 -16.15
N ASN A 141 17.58 2.37 -15.30
CA ASN A 141 18.10 3.68 -15.70
C ASN A 141 19.62 3.66 -16.02
N ASN A 142 20.15 2.51 -16.35
CA ASN A 142 21.56 2.24 -16.68
C ASN A 142 22.57 2.57 -15.56
N GLN A 143 22.10 2.74 -14.32
CA GLN A 143 22.99 2.90 -13.17
C GLN A 143 23.44 1.53 -12.64
N THR A 144 24.73 1.41 -12.32
CA THR A 144 25.29 0.27 -11.59
C THR A 144 25.81 0.74 -10.24
N LYS A 145 25.53 -0.01 -9.17
CA LYS A 145 25.97 0.27 -7.80
C LYS A 145 26.50 -1.00 -7.13
N TYR A 146 27.37 -0.80 -6.13
CA TYR A 146 28.00 -1.91 -5.39
C TYR A 146 27.77 -1.70 -3.90
N TYR A 147 27.40 -2.77 -3.16
CA TYR A 147 27.14 -2.76 -1.73
C TYR A 147 27.62 -4.05 -1.07
N ASP A 148 28.02 -3.95 0.19
CA ASP A 148 28.39 -5.12 0.99
C ASP A 148 27.16 -5.98 1.29
N ASN A 149 26.00 -5.35 1.49
CA ASN A 149 24.76 -6.01 1.88
C ASN A 149 23.58 -5.57 1.02
N LEU A 150 22.72 -6.55 0.66
CA LEU A 150 21.50 -6.31 -0.12
C LEU A 150 20.27 -6.80 0.62
N ILE A 151 19.27 -5.93 0.80
CA ILE A 151 17.98 -6.24 1.42
C ILE A 151 16.87 -5.98 0.41
N LEU A 152 16.08 -7.02 0.13
CA LEU A 152 14.99 -6.99 -0.84
C LEU A 152 13.63 -7.05 -0.11
N THR A 153 12.80 -6.00 -0.25
CA THR A 153 11.53 -5.87 0.49
C THR A 153 10.27 -5.81 -0.38
N PHE A 154 10.40 -6.24 -1.61
CA PHE A 154 9.28 -6.28 -2.55
C PHE A 154 8.54 -7.65 -2.55
N PRO A 155 7.36 -7.76 -3.20
CA PRO A 155 6.53 -8.96 -3.16
C PRO A 155 7.26 -10.22 -3.62
N PHE A 156 6.99 -11.35 -2.96
CA PHE A 156 7.66 -12.63 -3.17
C PHE A 156 7.73 -13.08 -4.65
N PRO A 157 6.70 -12.95 -5.50
CA PRO A 157 6.81 -13.36 -6.89
C PRO A 157 7.87 -12.58 -7.69
N GLN A 158 8.10 -11.31 -7.31
CA GLN A 158 9.16 -10.49 -7.91
C GLN A 158 10.53 -10.87 -7.33
N LEU A 159 10.60 -11.10 -6.01
CA LEU A 159 11.79 -11.58 -5.32
C LEU A 159 12.32 -12.88 -5.98
N LYS A 160 11.44 -13.88 -6.12
CA LYS A 160 11.78 -15.18 -6.69
C LYS A 160 12.45 -15.07 -8.06
N LYS A 161 11.96 -14.16 -8.91
CA LYS A 161 12.52 -13.95 -10.25
C LYS A 161 13.98 -13.48 -10.21
N LEU A 162 14.33 -12.59 -9.27
CA LEU A 162 15.67 -12.02 -9.15
C LEU A 162 16.63 -12.92 -8.38
N THR A 163 16.15 -13.64 -7.36
CA THR A 163 17.00 -14.37 -6.41
C THR A 163 17.16 -15.85 -6.70
N LYS A 164 16.46 -16.40 -7.70
CA LYS A 164 16.45 -17.83 -8.03
C LYS A 164 17.84 -18.47 -8.11
N LYS A 165 18.86 -17.73 -8.57
CA LYS A 165 20.23 -18.21 -8.70
C LYS A 165 21.02 -18.22 -7.39
N PHE A 166 20.60 -17.46 -6.39
CA PHE A 166 21.35 -17.23 -5.15
C PHE A 166 20.78 -17.98 -3.95
N ILE A 167 19.48 -18.28 -3.97
CA ILE A 167 18.81 -18.91 -2.83
C ILE A 167 18.49 -20.36 -3.18
N LYS A 168 19.22 -21.30 -2.54
CA LYS A 168 19.00 -22.75 -2.67
C LYS A 168 17.88 -23.27 -1.76
N ASP A 169 17.37 -22.42 -0.84
CA ASP A 169 16.35 -22.79 0.13
C ASP A 169 15.09 -23.35 -0.55
N PRO A 170 14.55 -24.49 -0.09
CA PRO A 170 13.26 -25.05 -0.51
C PRO A 170 12.11 -24.06 -0.47
N PHE A 171 12.21 -23.02 0.39
CA PHE A 171 11.23 -21.94 0.47
C PHE A 171 11.01 -21.19 -0.85
N ILE A 172 12.08 -20.98 -1.63
CA ILE A 172 11.96 -20.35 -2.96
C ILE A 172 11.18 -21.23 -3.94
N LYS A 173 11.17 -22.54 -3.73
CA LYS A 173 10.37 -23.48 -4.53
C LYS A 173 8.86 -23.36 -4.23
N LYS A 174 8.47 -22.87 -3.06
CA LYS A 174 7.06 -22.75 -2.68
C LYS A 174 6.32 -21.78 -3.60
N LYS A 175 5.07 -22.15 -3.92
CA LYS A 175 4.13 -21.29 -4.65
C LYS A 175 3.39 -20.39 -3.65
N ILE A 176 3.97 -19.23 -3.33
CA ILE A 176 3.26 -18.22 -2.54
C ILE A 176 2.35 -17.44 -3.48
N LYS A 177 1.04 -17.64 -3.29
CA LYS A 177 0.01 -16.92 -4.03
C LYS A 177 -0.28 -15.58 -3.36
N MET A 178 -0.26 -14.53 -4.14
CA MET A 178 -0.67 -13.19 -3.71
C MET A 178 -1.93 -12.79 -4.47
N ASP A 179 -2.87 -12.20 -3.75
CA ASP A 179 -4.11 -11.71 -4.33
C ASP A 179 -3.93 -10.30 -4.90
N ALA A 180 -4.68 -10.06 -5.97
CA ALA A 180 -4.77 -8.74 -6.58
C ALA A 180 -5.87 -7.88 -5.92
N ASN A 181 -5.83 -6.58 -6.21
CA ASN A 181 -6.91 -5.64 -5.95
C ASN A 181 -6.96 -4.60 -7.06
N ILE A 182 -8.14 -4.17 -7.45
CA ILE A 182 -8.34 -3.03 -8.34
C ILE A 182 -8.97 -1.93 -7.50
N THR A 183 -8.28 -0.80 -7.46
CA THR A 183 -8.73 0.39 -6.72
C THR A 183 -9.14 1.47 -7.68
N VAL A 184 -10.37 1.96 -7.55
CA VAL A 184 -10.89 3.10 -8.29
C VAL A 184 -11.06 4.28 -7.34
N MET A 185 -10.51 5.42 -7.70
CA MET A 185 -10.57 6.66 -6.95
C MET A 185 -11.44 7.65 -7.71
N ILE A 186 -12.49 8.15 -7.10
CA ILE A 186 -13.43 9.05 -7.75
C ILE A 186 -13.60 10.37 -6.98
N LYS A 187 -13.77 11.43 -7.75
CA LYS A 187 -14.20 12.75 -7.28
C LYS A 187 -15.64 12.98 -7.76
N THR A 188 -16.55 13.30 -6.84
CA THR A 188 -17.97 13.48 -7.13
C THR A 188 -18.46 14.81 -6.55
N LYS A 189 -19.65 15.27 -6.93
CA LYS A 189 -20.33 16.34 -6.18
C LYS A 189 -20.52 15.89 -4.72
N LYS A 190 -20.54 16.85 -3.82
CA LYS A 190 -20.71 16.61 -2.37
C LYS A 190 -22.06 15.95 -2.08
N SER A 191 -22.04 14.91 -1.26
CA SER A 191 -23.23 14.26 -0.72
C SER A 191 -23.48 14.73 0.71
N ASN A 192 -24.75 14.77 1.13
CA ASN A 192 -25.11 15.13 2.51
C ASN A 192 -24.90 13.98 3.52
N LYS A 193 -24.37 12.83 3.08
CA LYS A 193 -24.16 11.67 3.95
C LYS A 193 -22.84 11.75 4.71
N ASN A 194 -22.93 11.77 6.05
CA ASN A 194 -21.78 11.74 6.94
C ASN A 194 -21.34 10.28 7.21
N ILE A 195 -20.72 9.69 6.20
CA ILE A 195 -20.23 8.29 6.23
C ILE A 195 -18.74 8.31 5.93
N SER A 196 -17.96 7.55 6.71
CA SER A 196 -16.52 7.45 6.56
C SER A 196 -16.09 6.28 5.66
N SER A 197 -16.74 5.14 5.80
CA SER A 197 -16.43 3.97 4.96
C SER A 197 -17.56 2.95 4.96
N PHE A 198 -17.55 2.11 3.94
CA PHE A 198 -18.36 0.91 3.81
C PHE A 198 -17.47 -0.32 3.70
N LEU A 199 -17.85 -1.39 4.37
CA LEU A 199 -17.42 -2.75 4.08
C LEU A 199 -18.62 -3.48 3.46
N PHE A 200 -18.47 -3.94 2.23
CA PHE A 200 -19.54 -4.61 1.47
C PHE A 200 -19.41 -6.12 1.55
N ASN A 201 -20.56 -6.80 1.64
CA ASN A 201 -20.67 -8.23 1.40
C ASN A 201 -21.11 -8.46 -0.06
N ASP A 202 -20.22 -8.20 -1.00
CA ASP A 202 -20.46 -8.30 -2.43
C ASP A 202 -19.30 -9.05 -3.11
N LYS A 203 -19.57 -9.63 -4.29
CA LYS A 203 -18.55 -10.39 -5.04
C LYS A 203 -17.58 -9.49 -5.82
N ILE A 204 -17.92 -8.23 -6.06
CA ILE A 204 -17.17 -7.29 -6.90
C ILE A 204 -16.51 -6.21 -6.05
N LEU A 205 -17.30 -5.48 -5.25
CA LEU A 205 -16.85 -4.36 -4.43
C LEU A 205 -16.73 -4.78 -2.96
N GLY A 206 -15.52 -4.72 -2.42
CA GLY A 206 -15.27 -5.10 -1.02
C GLY A 206 -15.27 -3.92 -0.06
N TRP A 207 -14.78 -2.74 -0.49
CA TRP A 207 -14.59 -1.61 0.38
C TRP A 207 -14.79 -0.27 -0.34
N ALA A 208 -15.33 0.72 0.40
CA ALA A 208 -15.30 2.12 -0.02
C ALA A 208 -14.93 3.01 1.16
N ALA A 209 -14.08 4.01 0.94
CA ALA A 209 -13.69 5.00 1.94
C ALA A 209 -13.84 6.42 1.41
N LYS A 210 -14.45 7.29 2.22
CA LYS A 210 -14.55 8.73 1.96
C LYS A 210 -13.29 9.42 2.47
N GLU A 211 -12.42 9.89 1.57
CA GLU A 211 -11.14 10.51 1.95
C GLU A 211 -11.34 11.79 2.77
N ASN A 212 -12.42 12.56 2.49
CA ASN A 212 -12.80 13.74 3.27
C ASN A 212 -13.00 13.45 4.76
N SER A 213 -13.52 12.27 5.10
CA SER A 213 -13.75 11.86 6.49
C SER A 213 -12.47 11.68 7.29
N LYS A 214 -11.33 11.55 6.60
CA LYS A 214 -10.00 11.51 7.20
C LYS A 214 -9.50 12.90 7.64
N LYS A 215 -10.27 13.97 7.35
CA LYS A 215 -10.00 15.36 7.78
C LYS A 215 -8.57 15.81 7.45
N ARG A 216 -8.11 15.55 6.21
CA ARG A 216 -6.78 15.93 5.73
C ARG A 216 -6.80 17.21 4.90
N PHE A 217 -7.92 17.48 4.27
CA PHE A 217 -8.15 18.62 3.38
C PHE A 217 -9.61 19.07 3.46
N LYS A 218 -9.84 20.33 3.14
CA LYS A 218 -11.19 20.92 3.02
C LYS A 218 -11.49 21.11 1.53
N ASN A 219 -12.66 20.64 1.08
CA ASN A 219 -13.13 20.87 -0.28
C ASN A 219 -14.67 20.70 -0.37
N ASN A 220 -15.24 21.11 -1.49
CA ASN A 220 -16.66 21.05 -1.78
C ASN A 220 -17.06 19.80 -2.60
N TYR A 221 -16.21 18.78 -2.59
CA TYR A 221 -16.40 17.53 -3.31
C TYR A 221 -16.30 16.35 -2.36
N ASP A 222 -16.84 15.22 -2.76
CA ASP A 222 -16.55 13.94 -2.11
C ASP A 222 -15.48 13.19 -2.88
N LEU A 223 -14.46 12.73 -2.17
CA LEU A 223 -13.41 11.87 -2.69
C LEU A 223 -13.60 10.46 -2.11
N TRP A 224 -13.79 9.48 -2.99
CA TRP A 224 -14.01 8.10 -2.60
C TRP A 224 -12.94 7.19 -3.17
N THR A 225 -12.37 6.32 -2.32
CA THR A 225 -11.54 5.19 -2.72
C THR A 225 -12.39 3.93 -2.69
N LEU A 226 -12.58 3.31 -3.84
CA LEU A 226 -13.34 2.07 -4.03
C LEU A 226 -12.36 0.92 -4.27
N GLN A 227 -12.46 -0.15 -3.49
CA GLN A 227 -11.59 -1.32 -3.63
C GLN A 227 -12.41 -2.57 -3.94
N SER A 228 -12.00 -3.27 -4.99
CA SER A 228 -12.62 -4.53 -5.38
C SER A 228 -12.41 -5.63 -4.33
N THR A 229 -13.15 -6.72 -4.46
CA THR A 229 -12.77 -7.98 -3.82
C THR A 229 -11.52 -8.56 -4.48
N HIS A 230 -10.83 -9.45 -3.78
CA HIS A 230 -9.66 -10.15 -4.33
C HIS A 230 -10.07 -11.13 -5.44
N GLU A 231 -11.18 -11.82 -5.25
CA GLU A 231 -11.68 -12.78 -6.24
C GLU A 231 -11.95 -12.12 -7.59
N TRP A 232 -12.67 -10.99 -7.58
CA TRP A 232 -12.97 -10.24 -8.79
C TRP A 232 -11.72 -9.66 -9.44
N ALA A 233 -10.79 -9.12 -8.65
CA ALA A 233 -9.54 -8.56 -9.15
C ALA A 233 -8.61 -9.62 -9.74
N ASN A 234 -8.50 -10.80 -9.12
CA ASN A 234 -7.63 -11.88 -9.62
C ASN A 234 -7.96 -12.29 -11.05
N LYS A 235 -9.26 -12.25 -11.42
CA LYS A 235 -9.74 -12.57 -12.77
C LYS A 235 -9.42 -11.47 -13.80
N ARG A 236 -9.15 -10.23 -13.36
CA ARG A 236 -9.08 -9.03 -14.23
C ARG A 236 -7.75 -8.30 -14.23
N ILE A 237 -6.90 -8.54 -13.25
CA ILE A 237 -5.70 -7.74 -13.02
C ILE A 237 -4.70 -7.79 -14.19
N SER A 238 -4.60 -8.92 -14.90
CA SER A 238 -3.70 -9.08 -16.06
C SER A 238 -4.04 -8.11 -17.19
N LYS A 239 -5.34 -7.92 -17.45
CA LYS A 239 -5.87 -7.03 -18.51
C LYS A 239 -6.36 -5.68 -17.95
N ASN A 240 -6.07 -5.33 -16.68
CA ASN A 240 -6.60 -4.10 -16.10
C ASN A 240 -6.06 -2.83 -16.75
N LYS A 241 -4.88 -2.86 -17.33
CA LYS A 241 -4.32 -1.70 -18.06
C LYS A 241 -5.15 -1.35 -19.29
N GLU A 242 -5.63 -2.34 -20.00
CA GLU A 242 -6.46 -2.23 -21.22
C GLU A 242 -7.91 -1.88 -20.84
N ASN A 243 -8.45 -2.55 -19.83
CA ASN A 243 -9.86 -2.46 -19.42
C ASN A 243 -10.10 -1.48 -18.25
N LYS A 244 -9.28 -0.43 -18.11
CA LYS A 244 -9.40 0.53 -16.99
C LYS A 244 -10.77 1.20 -16.92
N LYS A 245 -11.32 1.63 -18.06
CA LYS A 245 -12.61 2.31 -18.13
C LYS A 245 -13.74 1.38 -17.66
N ASP A 246 -13.80 0.16 -18.19
CA ASP A 246 -14.85 -0.81 -17.87
C ASP A 246 -14.78 -1.26 -16.41
N ASN A 247 -13.59 -1.61 -15.92
CA ASN A 247 -13.39 -1.97 -14.53
C ASN A 247 -13.78 -0.83 -13.58
N SER A 248 -13.48 0.41 -13.95
CA SER A 248 -13.90 1.58 -13.17
C SER A 248 -15.41 1.76 -13.19
N LYS A 249 -16.06 1.64 -14.35
CA LYS A 249 -17.52 1.76 -14.51
C LYS A 249 -18.26 0.72 -13.66
N ILE A 250 -17.77 -0.53 -13.66
CA ILE A 250 -18.35 -1.60 -12.86
C ILE A 250 -18.28 -1.28 -11.36
N LEU A 251 -17.10 -0.91 -10.84
CA LEU A 251 -16.92 -0.60 -9.42
C LEU A 251 -17.69 0.64 -8.99
N ILE A 252 -17.77 1.67 -9.83
CA ILE A 252 -18.54 2.88 -9.56
C ILE A 252 -20.04 2.59 -9.51
N ASN A 253 -20.57 1.83 -10.44
CA ASN A 253 -21.99 1.45 -10.46
C ASN A 253 -22.34 0.62 -9.21
N LYS A 254 -21.50 -0.36 -8.86
CA LYS A 254 -21.68 -1.16 -7.64
C LYS A 254 -21.62 -0.30 -6.37
N PHE A 255 -20.78 0.71 -6.34
CA PHE A 255 -20.71 1.62 -5.22
C PHE A 255 -22.01 2.40 -5.00
N PHE A 256 -22.58 2.99 -6.04
CA PHE A 256 -23.84 3.72 -5.90
C PHE A 256 -25.01 2.79 -5.60
N GLU A 257 -25.06 1.60 -6.23
CA GLU A 257 -26.05 0.57 -5.96
C GLU A 257 -26.08 0.14 -4.49
N LEU A 258 -24.91 -0.23 -3.94
CA LEU A 258 -24.82 -0.83 -2.61
C LEU A 258 -24.78 0.20 -1.47
N SER A 259 -24.24 1.39 -1.70
CA SER A 259 -24.09 2.41 -0.65
C SER A 259 -25.38 3.19 -0.36
N GLY A 260 -26.37 3.14 -1.26
CA GLY A 260 -27.55 3.99 -1.20
C GLY A 260 -27.25 5.49 -1.28
N ILE A 261 -26.05 5.86 -1.76
CA ILE A 261 -25.70 7.25 -2.09
C ILE A 261 -26.30 7.57 -3.46
N LYS A 262 -27.03 8.68 -3.56
CA LYS A 262 -27.58 9.11 -4.86
C LYS A 262 -26.47 9.26 -5.91
N LYS A 263 -26.66 8.66 -7.06
CA LYS A 263 -25.70 8.74 -8.18
C LYS A 263 -25.54 10.20 -8.60
N THR A 264 -24.31 10.67 -8.65
CA THR A 264 -23.95 12.04 -9.04
C THR A 264 -22.92 12.02 -10.14
N LYS A 265 -22.70 13.16 -10.81
CA LYS A 265 -21.68 13.32 -11.84
C LYS A 265 -20.29 12.98 -11.27
N ILE A 266 -19.59 12.10 -11.96
CA ILE A 266 -18.17 11.81 -11.70
C ILE A 266 -17.34 12.91 -12.35
N LEU A 267 -16.61 13.66 -11.52
CA LEU A 267 -15.74 14.76 -11.97
C LEU A 267 -14.35 14.24 -12.37
N THR A 268 -13.86 13.22 -11.66
CA THR A 268 -12.58 12.57 -11.96
C THR A 268 -12.66 11.11 -11.57
N SER A 269 -12.07 10.23 -12.37
CA SER A 269 -11.91 8.82 -12.08
C SER A 269 -10.49 8.36 -12.39
N LEU A 270 -9.83 7.73 -11.42
CA LEU A 270 -8.50 7.14 -11.55
C LEU A 270 -8.57 5.67 -11.20
N ASN A 271 -7.84 4.83 -11.93
CA ASN A 271 -7.78 3.38 -11.70
C ASN A 271 -6.34 2.95 -11.42
N HIS A 272 -6.17 2.11 -10.40
CA HIS A 272 -4.89 1.49 -10.05
C HIS A 272 -5.07 -0.01 -9.79
N GLY A 273 -4.26 -0.82 -10.47
CA GLY A 273 -4.24 -2.27 -10.28
C GLY A 273 -3.08 -2.70 -9.37
N TRP A 274 -3.40 -3.31 -8.25
CA TRP A 274 -2.46 -3.95 -7.33
C TRP A 274 -2.31 -5.42 -7.67
N LYS A 275 -1.31 -5.81 -8.46
CA LYS A 275 -1.09 -7.22 -8.83
C LYS A 275 -0.73 -8.08 -7.59
N TYR A 276 -0.07 -7.49 -6.59
CA TYR A 276 0.40 -8.16 -5.39
C TYR A 276 -0.07 -7.38 -4.14
N SER A 277 -1.38 -7.34 -3.94
CA SER A 277 -2.03 -6.57 -2.87
C SER A 277 -1.80 -7.20 -1.49
N SER A 278 -2.11 -8.48 -1.36
CA SER A 278 -2.01 -9.22 -0.10
C SER A 278 -1.61 -10.68 -0.31
N ASN A 279 -1.16 -11.33 0.74
CA ASN A 279 -0.96 -12.77 0.72
C ASN A 279 -2.29 -13.49 0.90
N SER A 280 -2.64 -14.40 0.00
CA SER A 280 -3.88 -15.21 0.08
C SER A 280 -3.89 -16.10 1.32
N ARG A 281 -2.73 -16.62 1.67
CA ARG A 281 -2.50 -17.39 2.91
C ARG A 281 -1.23 -16.86 3.56
N PRO A 282 -1.33 -16.22 4.75
CA PRO A 282 -0.16 -15.78 5.49
C PRO A 282 0.73 -16.98 5.83
N PHE A 283 1.98 -16.91 5.46
CA PHE A 283 2.96 -17.93 5.79
C PHE A 283 3.76 -17.45 7.01
N ARG A 284 3.70 -18.20 8.10
CA ARG A 284 4.55 -17.97 9.27
C ARG A 284 5.85 -18.71 9.06
N LEU A 285 6.92 -18.00 8.78
CA LEU A 285 8.26 -18.52 8.91
C LEU A 285 8.68 -18.43 10.38
N LYS A 286 9.33 -19.48 10.89
CA LYS A 286 10.16 -19.33 12.07
C LYS A 286 11.32 -18.41 11.67
N SER A 287 11.64 -17.43 12.50
CA SER A 287 12.91 -16.68 12.36
C SER A 287 14.06 -17.68 12.53
N TYR A 288 14.96 -17.69 11.58
CA TYR A 288 16.23 -18.40 11.71
C TYR A 288 17.23 -17.48 12.40
#